data_b4a483615f06f18f172f6e6e09c024a9
#
_entry.id   b4a483615f06f18f172f6e6e09c024a9
#
_cell.length_a   1.000
_cell.length_b   1.000
_cell.length_c   1.000
_cell.angle_alpha   90.00
_cell.angle_beta   90.00
_cell.angle_gamma   90.00
#
_symmetry.space_group_name_H-M   'P 1'
#
loop_
_entity.id
_entity.type
_entity.pdbx_description
1 polymer ?
#
loop_
_entity_poly.entity_id
_entity_poly.type
_entity_poly.pdbx_seq_one_letter_code
_entity_poly.pdbx_strand_id
1 'polypeptide(L)'
;MSENDGQRFDRLPATEDEREVEGRATREAVVDWWADRFSIPPETFDDHTFWEKGAGKVWIFAGDAPSPISVEGLGMTFLRTRQEHWKPTTDAVQRFGRLATKNVFDLTEEQAERFVAGEDQEIPYDGDWGYVIAAHDIAGEREPIGVGLYVYGELKSTV
;
A
#
# COMPACT_ATOMS: atom_id res chain seq x y z
N MET A 1 0.71 11.37 31.04
CA MET A 1 0.69 10.21 30.67
C MET A 1 0.23 10.06 29.34
N SER A 2 0.58 9.14 28.80
CA SER A 2 0.32 9.09 27.56
C SER A 2 -0.96 8.59 27.32
N GLU A 3 -1.70 9.24 26.88
CA GLU A 3 -2.85 8.79 26.59
C GLU A 3 -2.75 7.93 25.51
N ASN A 4 -3.39 7.45 25.11
CA ASN A 4 -3.81 6.72 24.04
C ASN A 4 -3.12 7.02 22.73
N ASP A 5 -1.81 6.96 22.76
CA ASP A 5 -1.06 7.25 21.59
C ASP A 5 -1.40 6.33 20.43
N GLY A 6 -1.91 5.13 20.74
CA GLY A 6 -2.31 4.19 19.71
C GLY A 6 -3.52 4.63 18.91
N GLN A 7 -4.25 5.63 19.38
CA GLN A 7 -5.40 6.16 18.66
C GLN A 7 -5.14 7.54 18.10
N ARG A 8 -3.91 8.03 18.22
CA ARG A 8 -3.57 9.35 17.71
C ARG A 8 -3.10 9.25 16.27
N PHE A 9 -3.73 10.03 15.42
CA PHE A 9 -3.32 10.16 14.02
C PHE A 9 -2.65 11.50 13.82
N ASP A 10 -1.47 11.48 13.18
CA ASP A 10 -0.79 12.70 12.77
C ASP A 10 -0.75 12.74 11.26
N ARG A 11 -1.12 13.86 10.66
CA ARG A 11 -1.05 14.01 9.22
C ARG A 11 0.42 13.98 8.79
N LEU A 12 0.70 13.25 7.73
CA LEU A 12 2.06 13.21 7.22
C LEU A 12 2.48 14.60 6.72
N PRO A 13 3.72 15.01 6.96
CA PRO A 13 4.22 16.25 6.38
C PRO A 13 4.25 16.12 4.86
N ALA A 14 4.08 17.23 4.17
CA ALA A 14 4.06 17.19 2.71
C ALA A 14 5.42 16.81 2.14
N THR A 15 6.48 17.40 2.68
CA THR A 15 7.85 17.20 2.20
C THR A 15 8.80 16.98 3.37
N GLU A 16 10.06 16.60 3.06
CA GLU A 16 11.05 16.38 4.10
C GLU A 16 11.34 17.62 4.90
N ASP A 17 11.28 18.80 4.29
CA ASP A 17 11.54 20.05 4.99
C ASP A 17 10.50 20.29 6.09
N GLU A 18 9.30 19.78 5.95
CA GLU A 18 8.27 19.96 6.95
C GLU A 18 8.27 18.85 7.98
N ARG A 19 9.10 17.84 7.78
CA ARG A 19 9.08 16.67 8.68
C ARG A 19 9.73 16.99 10.02
N GLU A 20 9.01 16.77 11.09
CA GLU A 20 9.51 16.99 12.43
C GLU A 20 9.84 15.70 13.17
N VAL A 21 9.25 14.58 12.75
CA VAL A 21 9.51 13.29 13.39
C VAL A 21 10.43 12.47 12.49
N GLU A 22 11.58 12.09 13.03
CA GLU A 22 12.54 11.36 12.26
C GLU A 22 12.00 10.00 11.82
N GLY A 23 12.25 9.62 10.61
CA GLY A 23 11.78 8.34 10.06
C GLY A 23 10.35 8.33 9.61
N ARG A 24 9.58 9.40 9.85
CA ARG A 24 8.20 9.47 9.39
C ARG A 24 8.17 9.71 7.88
N ALA A 25 7.34 8.96 7.16
CA ALA A 25 7.20 9.16 5.73
C ALA A 25 6.56 10.52 5.44
N THR A 26 6.77 11.05 4.25
CA THR A 26 6.12 12.28 3.81
C THR A 26 5.06 11.94 2.79
N ARG A 27 4.12 12.86 2.57
CA ARG A 27 3.11 12.69 1.53
C ARG A 27 3.78 12.49 0.17
N GLU A 28 4.80 13.31 -0.12
CA GLU A 28 5.52 13.21 -1.38
C GLU A 28 6.12 11.83 -1.57
N ALA A 29 6.78 11.29 -0.55
CA ALA A 29 7.39 9.97 -0.63
C ALA A 29 6.37 8.86 -0.83
N VAL A 30 5.21 8.97 -0.17
CA VAL A 30 4.15 7.97 -0.29
C VAL A 30 3.57 7.98 -1.71
N VAL A 31 3.23 9.16 -2.21
CA VAL A 31 2.67 9.28 -3.57
C VAL A 31 3.68 8.83 -4.62
N ASP A 32 4.94 9.21 -4.45
CA ASP A 32 6.00 8.82 -5.38
C ASP A 32 6.22 7.31 -5.37
N TRP A 33 6.11 6.68 -4.20
CA TRP A 33 6.28 5.22 -4.11
C TRP A 33 5.24 4.48 -4.95
N TRP A 34 3.97 4.91 -4.89
CA TRP A 34 2.91 4.29 -5.69
C TRP A 34 3.10 4.57 -7.19
N ALA A 35 3.55 5.77 -7.53
CA ALA A 35 3.83 6.12 -8.93
C ALA A 35 5.00 5.30 -9.47
N ASP A 36 6.08 5.20 -8.70
CA ASP A 36 7.27 4.48 -9.14
C ASP A 36 7.06 2.98 -9.14
N ARG A 37 6.41 2.46 -8.13
CA ARG A 37 6.24 1.01 -7.99
C ARG A 37 5.17 0.45 -8.92
N PHE A 38 4.05 1.14 -9.05
CA PHE A 38 2.89 0.61 -9.77
C PHE A 38 2.44 1.46 -10.96
N SER A 39 3.11 2.57 -11.21
CA SER A 39 2.73 3.53 -12.27
C SER A 39 1.32 4.09 -12.04
N ILE A 40 0.93 4.24 -10.78
CA ILE A 40 -0.35 4.86 -10.46
C ILE A 40 -0.17 6.38 -10.52
N PRO A 41 -1.00 7.10 -11.29
CA PRO A 41 -0.82 8.54 -11.45
C PRO A 41 -0.90 9.27 -10.10
N PRO A 42 0.04 10.20 -9.84
CA PRO A 42 0.04 10.93 -8.57
C PRO A 42 -1.25 11.69 -8.28
N GLU A 43 -1.93 12.21 -9.31
CA GLU A 43 -3.16 12.93 -9.13
C GLU A 43 -4.29 12.07 -8.61
N THR A 44 -4.14 10.74 -8.60
CA THR A 44 -5.11 9.83 -8.02
C THR A 44 -5.40 10.20 -6.57
N PHE A 45 -4.39 10.76 -5.88
CA PHE A 45 -4.49 11.04 -4.44
C PHE A 45 -4.73 12.52 -4.11
N ASP A 46 -5.05 13.34 -5.11
CA ASP A 46 -5.21 14.79 -4.88
C ASP A 46 -6.27 15.13 -3.83
N ASP A 47 -7.33 14.33 -3.75
CA ASP A 47 -8.40 14.60 -2.79
C ASP A 47 -8.28 13.79 -1.50
N HIS A 48 -7.10 13.22 -1.26
CA HIS A 48 -6.86 12.40 -0.08
C HIS A 48 -5.78 13.01 0.81
N THR A 49 -5.85 12.68 2.11
CA THR A 49 -4.78 13.00 3.04
C THR A 49 -4.22 11.71 3.61
N PHE A 50 -2.96 11.75 4.02
CA PHE A 50 -2.27 10.59 4.59
C PHE A 50 -1.94 10.85 6.04
N TRP A 51 -2.06 9.83 6.85
CA TRP A 51 -1.94 9.93 8.30
C TRP A 51 -1.10 8.78 8.84
N GLU A 52 -0.37 9.03 9.91
CA GLU A 52 0.37 7.95 10.55
C GLU A 52 -0.22 7.70 11.93
N LYS A 53 -0.48 6.43 12.22
CA LYS A 53 -0.95 5.98 13.53
C LYS A 53 0.07 4.96 14.00
N GLY A 54 0.81 5.29 15.05
CA GLY A 54 1.94 4.48 15.45
C GLY A 54 3.09 4.66 14.46
N ALA A 55 4.12 3.86 14.58
CA ALA A 55 5.29 4.01 13.74
C ALA A 55 5.13 3.23 12.43
N GLY A 56 5.16 3.93 11.32
CA GLY A 56 5.17 3.31 10.01
C GLY A 56 3.84 2.78 9.51
N LYS A 57 2.75 3.04 10.21
CA LYS A 57 1.43 2.61 9.76
C LYS A 57 0.72 3.79 9.14
N VAL A 58 0.66 3.83 7.81
CA VAL A 58 0.07 4.94 7.08
C VAL A 58 -1.38 4.61 6.72
N TRP A 59 -2.26 5.57 6.98
CA TRP A 59 -3.68 5.50 6.62
C TRP A 59 -3.97 6.54 5.56
N ILE A 60 -5.01 6.31 4.77
CA ILE A 60 -5.46 7.27 3.75
C ILE A 60 -6.90 7.65 4.05
N PHE A 61 -7.20 8.92 3.93
CA PHE A 61 -8.54 9.47 4.19
C PHE A 61 -8.99 10.34 3.02
N ALA A 62 -10.21 10.13 2.55
CA ALA A 62 -10.75 10.92 1.45
C ALA A 62 -11.30 12.20 2.01
N GLY A 63 -10.46 13.20 2.16
CA GLY A 63 -10.80 14.48 2.77
C GLY A 63 -9.70 14.90 3.71
N ASP A 64 -10.01 15.75 4.66
CA ASP A 64 -9.04 16.25 5.63
C ASP A 64 -9.68 16.35 7.02
N ALA A 65 -8.85 16.50 8.01
CA ALA A 65 -9.26 16.60 9.40
C ALA A 65 -8.19 17.38 10.17
N PRO A 66 -8.50 17.87 11.38
CA PRO A 66 -7.47 18.52 12.20
C PRO A 66 -6.38 17.53 12.57
N SER A 67 -5.14 17.97 12.66
CA SER A 67 -4.01 17.15 13.07
C SER A 67 -3.34 17.76 14.29
N PRO A 68 -3.04 16.99 15.35
CA PRO A 68 -3.38 15.57 15.48
C PRO A 68 -4.85 15.35 15.83
N ILE A 69 -5.32 14.15 15.60
CA ILE A 69 -6.69 13.79 15.96
C ILE A 69 -6.67 12.38 16.59
N SER A 70 -7.46 12.20 17.64
CA SER A 70 -7.52 10.91 18.32
C SER A 70 -8.87 10.26 18.05
N VAL A 71 -8.86 9.23 17.23
CA VAL A 71 -10.05 8.46 16.86
C VAL A 71 -9.60 7.01 16.64
N GLU A 72 -10.53 6.09 16.63
CA GLU A 72 -10.15 4.68 16.43
C GLU A 72 -9.70 4.39 15.01
N GLY A 73 -10.27 5.04 14.03
CA GLY A 73 -9.90 4.85 12.63
C GLY A 73 -10.15 6.12 11.84
N LEU A 74 -9.36 6.33 10.81
CA LEU A 74 -9.50 7.51 9.96
C LEU A 74 -9.25 7.04 8.52
N GLY A 75 -10.31 6.81 7.77
CA GLY A 75 -10.21 6.25 6.44
C GLY A 75 -9.85 4.78 6.51
N MET A 76 -8.83 4.36 5.79
CA MET A 76 -8.41 2.96 5.80
C MET A 76 -6.89 2.85 5.86
N THR A 77 -6.41 1.70 6.32
CA THR A 77 -4.97 1.42 6.30
C THR A 77 -4.49 1.38 4.86
N PHE A 78 -3.30 1.86 4.61
CA PHE A 78 -2.83 2.07 3.25
C PHE A 78 -1.45 1.47 2.98
N LEU A 79 -0.47 1.74 3.85
CA LEU A 79 0.92 1.41 3.58
C LEU A 79 1.70 1.21 4.88
N ARG A 80 2.63 0.27 4.88
CA ARG A 80 3.55 0.09 6.00
C ARG A 80 4.94 0.44 5.53
N THR A 81 5.60 1.33 6.27
CA THR A 81 6.88 1.92 5.85
C THR A 81 8.07 1.56 6.72
N ARG A 82 7.87 0.75 7.77
CA ARG A 82 8.97 0.38 8.68
C ARG A 82 9.54 -0.99 8.37
N GLN A 83 9.71 -1.31 7.10
CA GLN A 83 10.32 -2.57 6.71
C GLN A 83 11.12 -2.34 5.43
N GLU A 84 11.97 -3.29 5.09
CA GLU A 84 12.87 -3.17 3.94
C GLU A 84 12.13 -2.78 2.67
N HIS A 85 11.07 -3.49 2.37
CA HIS A 85 10.22 -3.13 1.24
C HIS A 85 8.92 -2.57 1.82
N TRP A 86 8.53 -1.40 1.41
CA TRP A 86 7.25 -0.83 1.84
C TRP A 86 6.12 -1.74 1.37
N LYS A 87 5.18 -1.98 2.26
CA LYS A 87 4.11 -2.96 2.00
C LYS A 87 2.75 -2.28 1.90
N PRO A 88 2.11 -2.34 0.73
CA PRO A 88 0.73 -1.84 0.63
C PRO A 88 -0.21 -2.79 1.34
N THR A 89 -1.33 -2.28 1.82
CA THR A 89 -2.35 -3.13 2.43
C THR A 89 -3.21 -3.74 1.33
N THR A 90 -3.89 -4.82 1.67
CA THR A 90 -4.85 -5.43 0.74
C THR A 90 -5.95 -4.44 0.38
N ASP A 91 -6.44 -3.68 1.37
CA ASP A 91 -7.46 -2.66 1.11
C ASP A 91 -6.99 -1.63 0.10
N ALA A 92 -5.74 -1.19 0.23
CA ALA A 92 -5.17 -0.21 -0.70
C ALA A 92 -5.10 -0.74 -2.12
N VAL A 93 -4.63 -1.99 -2.31
CA VAL A 93 -4.52 -2.54 -3.66
C VAL A 93 -5.89 -2.84 -4.25
N GLN A 94 -6.86 -3.22 -3.44
CA GLN A 94 -8.20 -3.44 -3.94
C GLN A 94 -8.85 -2.15 -4.39
N ARG A 95 -8.55 -1.05 -3.70
CA ARG A 95 -9.11 0.25 -4.03
C ARG A 95 -8.42 0.93 -5.22
N PHE A 96 -7.10 0.89 -5.25
CA PHE A 96 -6.33 1.64 -6.24
C PHE A 96 -5.61 0.77 -7.26
N GLY A 97 -5.53 -0.52 -7.03
CA GLY A 97 -4.70 -1.42 -7.85
C GLY A 97 -5.16 -1.55 -9.29
N ARG A 98 -6.42 -1.25 -9.60
CA ARG A 98 -6.90 -1.30 -10.98
C ARG A 98 -6.18 -0.28 -11.86
N LEU A 99 -5.65 0.77 -11.26
CA LEU A 99 -4.94 1.81 -11.98
C LEU A 99 -3.48 1.44 -12.24
N ALA A 100 -3.00 0.37 -11.62
CA ALA A 100 -1.60 -0.02 -11.72
C ALA A 100 -1.31 -0.67 -13.06
N THR A 101 -0.17 -0.31 -13.65
CA THR A 101 0.27 -0.91 -14.90
C THR A 101 1.67 -1.50 -14.78
N LYS A 102 2.25 -1.50 -13.57
CA LYS A 102 3.58 -2.00 -13.30
C LYS A 102 3.54 -2.85 -12.04
N ASN A 103 4.34 -3.91 -12.02
CA ASN A 103 4.42 -4.83 -10.86
C ASN A 103 3.07 -5.43 -10.47
N VAL A 104 2.26 -5.74 -11.48
CA VAL A 104 1.00 -6.44 -11.32
C VAL A 104 1.13 -7.81 -11.96
N PHE A 105 0.78 -8.85 -11.21
CA PHE A 105 0.81 -10.21 -11.73
C PHE A 105 -0.62 -10.58 -12.13
N ASP A 106 -0.82 -10.80 -13.42
CA ASP A 106 -2.11 -11.27 -13.92
C ASP A 106 -2.11 -12.79 -13.81
N LEU A 107 -2.70 -13.30 -12.77
CA LEU A 107 -2.66 -14.73 -12.45
C LEU A 107 -3.72 -15.50 -13.23
N THR A 108 -3.38 -16.71 -13.63
CA THR A 108 -4.36 -17.64 -14.21
C THR A 108 -5.28 -18.09 -13.09
N GLU A 109 -6.37 -18.78 -13.45
CA GLU A 109 -7.30 -19.29 -12.44
C GLU A 109 -6.60 -20.18 -11.42
N GLU A 110 -5.77 -21.09 -11.87
CA GLU A 110 -5.04 -21.98 -10.98
C GLU A 110 -4.07 -21.22 -10.10
N GLN A 111 -3.34 -20.25 -10.66
CA GLN A 111 -2.42 -19.43 -9.87
C GLN A 111 -3.16 -18.58 -8.85
N ALA A 112 -4.33 -18.05 -9.22
CA ALA A 112 -5.12 -17.25 -8.31
C ALA A 112 -5.63 -18.10 -7.14
N GLU A 113 -6.07 -19.32 -7.41
CA GLU A 113 -6.52 -20.23 -6.36
C GLU A 113 -5.40 -20.55 -5.38
N ARG A 114 -4.19 -20.78 -5.88
CA ARG A 114 -3.03 -21.04 -5.04
C ARG A 114 -2.66 -19.82 -4.21
N PHE A 115 -2.76 -18.64 -4.83
CA PHE A 115 -2.43 -17.41 -4.16
C PHE A 115 -3.36 -17.16 -2.96
N VAL A 116 -4.69 -17.31 -3.16
CA VAL A 116 -5.63 -17.09 -2.07
C VAL A 116 -5.56 -18.19 -1.01
N ALA A 117 -5.01 -19.35 -1.36
CA ALA A 117 -4.76 -20.43 -0.41
C ALA A 117 -3.48 -20.21 0.40
N GLY A 118 -2.75 -19.14 0.14
CA GLY A 118 -1.54 -18.82 0.87
C GLY A 118 -0.29 -19.51 0.36
N GLU A 119 -0.33 -20.09 -0.83
CA GLU A 119 0.81 -20.84 -1.38
C GLU A 119 1.77 -19.95 -2.13
N ASP A 120 3.06 -20.25 -2.01
CA ASP A 120 4.10 -19.57 -2.77
C ASP A 120 4.26 -20.29 -4.11
N GLN A 121 4.57 -19.52 -5.16
CA GLN A 121 4.67 -20.08 -6.52
C GLN A 121 5.88 -19.52 -7.24
N GLU A 122 6.57 -20.36 -7.99
CA GLU A 122 7.67 -19.92 -8.84
C GLU A 122 7.06 -19.38 -10.13
N ILE A 123 7.21 -18.10 -10.37
CA ILE A 123 6.68 -17.43 -11.55
C ILE A 123 7.78 -16.54 -12.12
N PRO A 124 8.19 -16.75 -13.39
CA PRO A 124 9.20 -15.89 -14.00
C PRO A 124 8.70 -14.45 -14.10
N TYR A 125 9.55 -13.50 -13.74
CA TYR A 125 9.20 -12.10 -13.80
C TYR A 125 10.49 -11.29 -13.78
N ASP A 126 10.57 -10.27 -14.63
CA ASP A 126 11.78 -9.47 -14.75
C ASP A 126 11.65 -8.08 -14.16
N GLY A 127 10.64 -7.84 -13.34
CA GLY A 127 10.50 -6.57 -12.65
C GLY A 127 11.27 -6.53 -11.33
N ASP A 128 11.12 -5.45 -10.60
CA ASP A 128 11.83 -5.25 -9.35
C ASP A 128 11.28 -6.12 -8.22
N TRP A 129 12.17 -6.60 -7.38
CA TRP A 129 11.75 -7.35 -6.19
C TRP A 129 11.03 -6.41 -5.22
N GLY A 130 10.14 -6.96 -4.45
CA GLY A 130 9.35 -6.23 -3.47
C GLY A 130 7.89 -6.63 -3.53
N TYR A 131 7.03 -5.84 -2.91
CA TYR A 131 5.61 -6.15 -2.92
C TYR A 131 4.99 -5.84 -4.28
N VAL A 132 4.12 -6.73 -4.72
CA VAL A 132 3.45 -6.65 -6.02
C VAL A 132 1.95 -6.83 -5.82
N ILE A 133 1.19 -6.45 -6.83
CA ILE A 133 -0.26 -6.64 -6.82
C ILE A 133 -0.57 -7.94 -7.54
N ALA A 134 -1.29 -8.84 -6.88
CA ALA A 134 -1.79 -10.04 -7.53
C ALA A 134 -3.18 -9.73 -8.04
N ALA A 135 -3.43 -10.02 -9.30
CA ALA A 135 -4.70 -9.71 -9.94
C ALA A 135 -5.16 -10.90 -10.78
N HIS A 136 -6.44 -10.96 -11.04
CA HIS A 136 -7.02 -12.01 -11.86
C HIS A 136 -8.21 -11.44 -12.63
N ASP A 137 -8.43 -11.96 -13.82
CA ASP A 137 -9.55 -11.53 -14.64
C ASP A 137 -10.82 -12.18 -14.11
N ILE A 138 -11.76 -11.38 -13.68
CA ILE A 138 -13.05 -11.83 -13.19
C ILE A 138 -14.12 -11.17 -14.05
N ALA A 139 -14.86 -11.98 -14.77
CA ALA A 139 -15.93 -11.50 -15.64
C ALA A 139 -15.46 -10.46 -16.66
N GLY A 140 -14.25 -10.66 -17.20
CA GLY A 140 -13.73 -9.80 -18.25
C GLY A 140 -12.98 -8.57 -17.74
N GLU A 141 -12.86 -8.39 -16.42
CA GLU A 141 -12.14 -7.27 -15.86
C GLU A 141 -11.04 -7.73 -14.92
N ARG A 142 -9.92 -7.06 -14.97
CA ARG A 142 -8.79 -7.35 -14.08
C ARG A 142 -9.12 -6.85 -12.68
N GLU A 143 -9.15 -7.75 -11.73
CA GLU A 143 -9.45 -7.41 -10.33
C GLU A 143 -8.25 -7.70 -9.45
N PRO A 144 -7.78 -6.72 -8.67
CA PRO A 144 -6.74 -6.98 -7.68
C PRO A 144 -7.31 -7.91 -6.61
N ILE A 145 -6.60 -9.00 -6.32
CA ILE A 145 -7.04 -9.98 -5.33
C ILE A 145 -6.19 -9.97 -4.07
N GLY A 146 -5.05 -9.32 -4.10
CA GLY A 146 -4.23 -9.21 -2.90
C GLY A 146 -2.83 -8.72 -3.18
N VAL A 147 -2.01 -8.77 -2.13
CA VAL A 147 -0.62 -8.34 -2.15
C VAL A 147 0.27 -9.56 -2.06
N GLY A 148 1.29 -9.64 -2.91
CA GLY A 148 2.30 -10.68 -2.82
C GLY A 148 3.68 -10.05 -2.67
N LEU A 149 4.64 -10.86 -2.25
CA LEU A 149 6.03 -10.44 -2.18
C LEU A 149 6.80 -11.23 -3.23
N TYR A 150 7.41 -10.55 -4.18
CA TYR A 150 8.17 -11.21 -5.21
C TYR A 150 9.67 -11.06 -4.95
N VAL A 151 10.33 -12.16 -4.63
CA VAL A 151 11.77 -12.19 -4.42
C VAL A 151 12.32 -13.54 -4.88
N TYR A 152 13.52 -13.53 -5.42
CA TYR A 152 14.22 -14.77 -5.83
C TYR A 152 13.40 -15.67 -6.76
N GLY A 153 12.67 -15.05 -7.70
CA GLY A 153 11.90 -15.80 -8.69
C GLY A 153 10.61 -16.41 -8.17
N GLU A 154 10.22 -16.06 -6.95
CA GLU A 154 9.06 -16.66 -6.32
C GLU A 154 8.04 -15.60 -5.90
N LEU A 155 6.78 -15.83 -6.22
CA LEU A 155 5.69 -15.00 -5.74
C LEU A 155 5.20 -15.59 -4.43
N LYS A 156 5.43 -14.87 -3.34
CA LYS A 156 4.99 -15.31 -2.01
C LYS A 156 3.67 -14.66 -1.68
N SER A 157 2.70 -15.49 -1.34
CA SER A 157 1.40 -14.97 -0.94
C SER A 157 1.48 -14.39 0.47
N THR A 158 0.83 -13.24 0.68
CA THR A 158 0.71 -12.67 2.03
C THR A 158 -0.69 -12.87 2.60
N VAL A 159 -1.47 -13.70 1.94
CA VAL A 159 -2.81 -14.04 2.39
C VAL A 159 -2.75 -15.00 3.59
#